data_ffd89516200930ff3a7b6460dbc83050
#
_entry.id   ffd89516200930ff3a7b6460dbc83050
#
_cell.length_a   1.000
_cell.length_b   1.000
_cell.length_c   1.000
_cell.angle_alpha   90.00
_cell.angle_beta   90.00
_cell.angle_gamma   90.00
#
_symmetry.space_group_name_H-M   'P 1'
#
loop_
_entity.id
_entity.type
_entity.pdbx_description
1 polymer ?
#
loop_
_entity_poly.entity_id
_entity_poly.type
_entity_poly.pdbx_seq_one_letter_code
_entity_poly.pdbx_strand_id
1 'polypeptide(L)'
;METAAYYLALVSVMAIPAALASWFVLHLFAPWLRHTGPVAVRAATVAVILAVMCAVFFIRQPVLRLHFGVKAPLVGAAVLLFLISSYLRVRILRQIPMRVMLELPAIAGQDAGELITGGIYSRMRHPGYAAMSFAVIAVALFTNYLAMYVVALAYLPLIGLVAVLEERELAARFPGAYRAYCARVPRFVPRLSASGHQGGRDAT
;
A
#
# COMPACT_ATOMS: atom_id res chain seq x y z
N MET A 1 -5.49 3.10 27.65
CA MET A 1 -5.07 2.34 26.46
C MET A 1 -6.27 1.73 25.73
N GLU A 2 -7.22 1.12 26.41
CA GLU A 2 -8.40 0.49 25.79
C GLU A 2 -9.24 1.44 24.92
N THR A 3 -9.50 2.64 25.40
CA THR A 3 -10.24 3.68 24.65
C THR A 3 -9.51 4.05 23.35
N ALA A 4 -8.18 4.20 23.40
CA ALA A 4 -7.37 4.49 22.22
C ALA A 4 -7.38 3.30 21.23
N ALA A 5 -7.29 2.07 21.74
CA ALA A 5 -7.40 0.85 20.93
C ALA A 5 -8.75 0.76 20.22
N TYR A 6 -9.85 1.08 20.90
CA TYR A 6 -11.19 1.10 20.30
C TYR A 6 -11.29 2.09 19.13
N TYR A 7 -10.92 3.35 19.35
CA TYR A 7 -11.03 4.36 18.29
C TYR A 7 -10.09 4.08 17.13
N LEU A 8 -8.88 3.58 17.41
CA LEU A 8 -7.94 3.18 16.37
C LEU A 8 -8.48 1.99 15.56
N ALA A 9 -9.06 0.98 16.22
CA ALA A 9 -9.71 -0.15 15.55
C ALA A 9 -10.90 0.32 14.70
N LEU A 10 -11.76 1.18 15.24
CA LEU A 10 -12.92 1.73 14.51
C LEU A 10 -12.49 2.44 13.23
N VAL A 11 -11.56 3.38 13.34
CA VAL A 11 -11.05 4.13 12.17
C VAL A 11 -10.39 3.19 11.18
N SER A 12 -9.60 2.23 11.65
CA SER A 12 -8.85 1.32 10.76
C SER A 12 -9.75 0.31 10.05
N VAL A 13 -10.75 -0.25 10.74
CA VAL A 13 -11.74 -1.16 10.13
C VAL A 13 -12.57 -0.45 9.06
N MET A 14 -12.80 0.86 9.20
CA MET A 14 -13.47 1.67 8.19
C MET A 14 -12.52 2.04 7.04
N ALA A 15 -11.32 2.53 7.36
CA ALA A 15 -10.41 3.13 6.38
C ALA A 15 -9.68 2.09 5.50
N ILE A 16 -9.24 0.95 6.07
CA ILE A 16 -8.45 -0.04 5.33
C ILE A 16 -9.27 -0.71 4.21
N PRO A 17 -10.48 -1.25 4.47
CA PRO A 17 -11.32 -1.79 3.40
C PRO A 17 -11.72 -0.75 2.36
N ALA A 18 -11.99 0.50 2.80
CA ALA A 18 -12.33 1.60 1.89
C ALA A 18 -11.17 1.96 0.95
N ALA A 19 -9.95 2.04 1.47
CA ALA A 19 -8.75 2.26 0.66
C ALA A 19 -8.51 1.11 -0.32
N LEU A 20 -8.64 -0.15 0.13
CA LEU A 20 -8.52 -1.30 -0.76
C LEU A 20 -9.57 -1.28 -1.86
N ALA A 21 -10.85 -1.05 -1.53
CA ALA A 21 -11.93 -0.98 -2.50
C ALA A 21 -11.65 0.11 -3.55
N SER A 22 -11.20 1.29 -3.12
CA SER A 22 -10.83 2.37 -4.04
C SER A 22 -9.67 2.00 -4.96
N TRP A 23 -8.65 1.32 -4.48
CA TRP A 23 -7.53 0.85 -5.28
C TRP A 23 -7.95 -0.20 -6.31
N PHE A 24 -8.80 -1.17 -5.90
CA PHE A 24 -9.36 -2.13 -6.85
C PHE A 24 -10.16 -1.45 -7.96
N VAL A 25 -11.02 -0.49 -7.62
CA VAL A 25 -11.79 0.25 -8.61
C VAL A 25 -10.88 1.01 -9.57
N LEU A 26 -9.85 1.69 -9.06
CA LEU A 26 -8.91 2.44 -9.88
C LEU A 26 -8.13 1.54 -10.85
N HIS A 27 -7.58 0.42 -10.39
CA HIS A 27 -6.77 -0.45 -11.24
C HIS A 27 -7.59 -1.35 -12.16
N LEU A 28 -8.75 -1.83 -11.70
CA LEU A 28 -9.63 -2.68 -12.50
C LEU A 28 -10.28 -1.90 -13.65
N PHE A 29 -10.66 -0.66 -13.38
CA PHE A 29 -11.34 0.21 -14.35
C PHE A 29 -10.41 1.27 -14.95
N ALA A 30 -9.09 1.17 -14.77
CA ALA A 30 -8.11 2.13 -15.27
C ALA A 30 -8.29 2.47 -16.76
N PRO A 31 -8.51 1.53 -17.70
CA PRO A 31 -8.72 1.85 -19.11
C PRO A 31 -9.94 2.75 -19.36
N TRP A 32 -11.03 2.47 -18.66
CA TRP A 32 -12.26 3.27 -18.77
C TRP A 32 -12.14 4.63 -18.08
N LEU A 33 -11.52 4.66 -16.90
CA LEU A 33 -11.34 5.87 -16.10
C LEU A 33 -10.49 6.94 -16.82
N ARG A 34 -9.53 6.52 -17.66
CA ARG A 34 -8.71 7.46 -18.46
C ARG A 34 -9.53 8.34 -19.41
N HIS A 35 -10.71 7.89 -19.83
CA HIS A 35 -11.60 8.63 -20.72
C HIS A 35 -12.56 9.58 -19.97
N THR A 36 -12.71 9.43 -18.64
CA THR A 36 -13.68 10.21 -17.84
C THR A 36 -13.13 11.50 -17.24
N GLY A 37 -11.82 11.69 -17.31
CA GLY A 37 -11.13 12.85 -16.76
C GLY A 37 -10.83 12.77 -15.25
N PRO A 38 -9.81 13.50 -14.78
CA PRO A 38 -9.26 13.32 -13.42
C PRO A 38 -10.22 13.74 -12.30
N VAL A 39 -11.11 14.70 -12.55
CA VAL A 39 -12.10 15.16 -11.55
C VAL A 39 -13.14 14.08 -11.28
N ALA A 40 -13.69 13.49 -12.35
CA ALA A 40 -14.69 12.42 -12.23
C ALA A 40 -14.12 11.18 -11.51
N VAL A 41 -12.87 10.83 -11.79
CA VAL A 41 -12.19 9.72 -11.14
C VAL A 41 -11.99 9.99 -9.65
N ARG A 42 -11.53 11.19 -9.28
CA ARG A 42 -11.39 11.58 -7.87
C ARG A 42 -12.73 11.54 -7.15
N ALA A 43 -13.79 12.09 -7.77
CA ALA A 43 -15.13 12.06 -7.19
C ALA A 43 -15.64 10.62 -6.98
N ALA A 44 -15.47 9.74 -7.96
CA ALA A 44 -15.84 8.33 -7.85
C ALA A 44 -15.05 7.62 -6.75
N THR A 45 -13.74 7.86 -6.66
CA THR A 45 -12.88 7.29 -5.59
C THR A 45 -13.36 7.74 -4.21
N VAL A 46 -13.63 9.03 -4.02
CA VAL A 46 -14.16 9.57 -2.75
C VAL A 46 -15.51 8.96 -2.44
N ALA A 47 -16.41 8.85 -3.43
CA ALA A 47 -17.74 8.24 -3.24
C ALA A 47 -17.63 6.77 -2.78
N VAL A 48 -16.73 5.97 -3.38
CA VAL A 48 -16.49 4.58 -2.96
C VAL A 48 -15.96 4.53 -1.52
N ILE A 49 -14.98 5.38 -1.18
CA ILE A 49 -14.44 5.44 0.17
C ILE A 49 -15.54 5.76 1.18
N LEU A 50 -16.33 6.81 0.94
CA LEU A 50 -17.39 7.22 1.83
C LEU A 50 -18.48 6.15 1.96
N ALA A 51 -18.87 5.50 0.86
CA ALA A 51 -19.86 4.43 0.88
C ALA A 51 -19.42 3.24 1.72
N VAL A 52 -18.17 2.76 1.55
CA VAL A 52 -17.62 1.66 2.33
C VAL A 52 -17.47 2.06 3.80
N MET A 53 -16.95 3.25 4.10
CA MET A 53 -16.83 3.74 5.47
C MET A 53 -18.20 3.83 6.16
N CYS A 54 -19.21 4.36 5.46
CA CYS A 54 -20.57 4.46 5.95
C CYS A 54 -21.17 3.07 6.24
N ALA A 55 -21.04 2.13 5.29
CA ALA A 55 -21.53 0.76 5.47
C ALA A 55 -20.90 0.09 6.70
N VAL A 56 -19.57 0.18 6.85
CA VAL A 56 -18.86 -0.39 8.01
C VAL A 56 -19.26 0.31 9.32
N PHE A 57 -19.48 1.63 9.28
CA PHE A 57 -19.94 2.37 10.46
C PHE A 57 -21.30 1.89 10.98
N PHE A 58 -22.23 1.57 10.10
CA PHE A 58 -23.55 1.03 10.51
C PHE A 58 -23.44 -0.36 11.15
N ILE A 59 -22.49 -1.19 10.72
CA ILE A 59 -22.26 -2.54 11.28
C ILE A 59 -21.15 -2.58 12.34
N ARG A 60 -20.63 -1.44 12.81
CA ARG A 60 -19.49 -1.38 13.74
C ARG A 60 -19.69 -2.12 15.06
N GLN A 61 -20.93 -2.13 15.57
CA GLN A 61 -21.26 -2.77 16.86
C GLN A 61 -20.96 -4.27 16.86
N PRO A 62 -21.52 -5.09 15.93
CA PRO A 62 -21.15 -6.50 15.86
C PRO A 62 -19.69 -6.72 15.42
N VAL A 63 -19.13 -5.86 14.55
CA VAL A 63 -17.76 -5.99 14.02
C VAL A 63 -16.73 -5.81 15.13
N LEU A 64 -16.92 -4.82 16.02
CA LEU A 64 -15.98 -4.54 17.12
C LEU A 64 -16.38 -5.21 18.46
N ARG A 65 -17.22 -6.24 18.42
CA ARG A 65 -17.70 -6.90 19.64
C ARG A 65 -16.60 -7.70 20.35
N LEU A 66 -15.75 -8.38 19.59
CA LEU A 66 -14.72 -9.27 20.15
C LEU A 66 -13.38 -8.56 20.30
N HIS A 67 -13.05 -8.25 21.54
CA HIS A 67 -11.80 -7.62 21.96
C HIS A 67 -11.09 -8.49 22.99
N PHE A 68 -9.78 -8.73 22.81
CA PHE A 68 -8.97 -9.61 23.64
C PHE A 68 -8.12 -8.87 24.68
N GLY A 69 -8.35 -7.57 24.86
CA GLY A 69 -7.60 -6.69 25.76
C GLY A 69 -6.23 -6.28 25.20
N VAL A 70 -5.76 -5.12 25.58
CA VAL A 70 -4.43 -4.63 25.17
C VAL A 70 -3.36 -5.37 25.98
N LYS A 71 -2.43 -6.07 25.29
CA LYS A 71 -1.39 -6.91 25.92
C LYS A 71 0.00 -6.33 25.61
N ALA A 72 0.82 -6.14 26.67
CA ALA A 72 2.14 -5.53 26.54
C ALA A 72 3.07 -6.18 25.48
N PRO A 73 3.16 -7.52 25.35
CA PRO A 73 3.98 -8.12 24.29
C PRO A 73 3.49 -7.77 22.89
N LEU A 74 2.16 -7.72 22.66
CA LEU A 74 1.59 -7.33 21.37
C LEU A 74 1.82 -5.86 21.06
N VAL A 75 1.78 -5.00 22.07
CA VAL A 75 2.12 -3.58 21.93
C VAL A 75 3.58 -3.41 21.52
N GLY A 76 4.51 -4.15 22.15
CA GLY A 76 5.93 -4.14 21.76
C GLY A 76 6.15 -4.56 20.31
N ALA A 77 5.51 -5.64 19.87
CA ALA A 77 5.55 -6.10 18.49
C ALA A 77 4.92 -5.08 17.52
N ALA A 78 3.80 -4.48 17.91
CA ALA A 78 3.12 -3.44 17.12
C ALA A 78 4.01 -2.21 16.91
N VAL A 79 4.69 -1.74 17.98
CA VAL A 79 5.63 -0.61 17.90
C VAL A 79 6.78 -0.94 16.94
N LEU A 80 7.37 -2.13 17.04
CA LEU A 80 8.45 -2.53 16.12
C LEU A 80 7.99 -2.52 14.66
N LEU A 81 6.84 -3.11 14.36
CA LEU A 81 6.28 -3.14 13.00
C LEU A 81 5.93 -1.73 12.50
N PHE A 82 5.41 -0.88 13.37
CA PHE A 82 5.12 0.53 13.04
C PHE A 82 6.40 1.31 12.73
N LEU A 83 7.49 1.07 13.46
CA LEU A 83 8.80 1.69 13.18
C LEU A 83 9.35 1.22 11.84
N ILE A 84 9.24 -0.08 11.50
CA ILE A 84 9.63 -0.60 10.19
C ILE A 84 8.79 0.06 9.07
N SER A 85 7.47 0.14 9.25
CA SER A 85 6.56 0.82 8.32
C SER A 85 6.96 2.28 8.11
N SER A 86 7.21 3.01 9.20
CA SER A 86 7.60 4.42 9.19
C SER A 86 8.94 4.63 8.50
N TYR A 87 9.92 3.78 8.77
CA TYR A 87 11.21 3.80 8.08
C TYR A 87 11.04 3.67 6.56
N LEU A 88 10.27 2.66 6.11
CA LEU A 88 10.01 2.48 4.68
C LEU A 88 9.33 3.71 4.07
N ARG A 89 8.32 4.28 4.74
CA ARG A 89 7.63 5.50 4.29
C ARG A 89 8.58 6.69 4.14
N VAL A 90 9.43 6.92 5.13
CA VAL A 90 10.44 8.00 5.06
C VAL A 90 11.38 7.79 3.88
N ARG A 91 11.82 6.55 3.63
CA ARG A 91 12.67 6.23 2.47
C ARG A 91 11.98 6.50 1.14
N ILE A 92 10.68 6.19 1.03
CA ILE A 92 9.88 6.48 -0.17
C ILE A 92 9.72 7.99 -0.36
N LEU A 93 9.30 8.71 0.68
CA LEU A 93 9.05 10.16 0.63
C LEU A 93 10.30 10.97 0.27
N ARG A 94 11.50 10.49 0.61
CA ARG A 94 12.76 11.13 0.21
C ARG A 94 13.10 10.94 -1.27
N GLN A 95 12.43 10.02 -1.97
CA GLN A 95 12.73 9.68 -3.37
C GLN A 95 11.62 10.14 -4.32
N ILE A 96 10.38 10.12 -3.87
CA ILE A 96 9.22 10.50 -4.67
C ILE A 96 8.66 11.80 -4.13
N PRO A 97 8.64 12.89 -4.93
CA PRO A 97 7.97 14.12 -4.55
C PRO A 97 6.50 13.86 -4.22
N MET A 98 5.97 14.52 -3.18
CA MET A 98 4.58 14.35 -2.73
C MET A 98 3.57 14.57 -3.87
N ARG A 99 3.84 15.50 -4.80
CA ARG A 99 3.00 15.72 -5.99
C ARG A 99 2.81 14.46 -6.84
N VAL A 100 3.89 13.66 -7.03
CA VAL A 100 3.85 12.42 -7.81
C VAL A 100 3.07 11.33 -7.08
N MET A 101 3.12 11.30 -5.74
CA MET A 101 2.32 10.37 -4.93
C MET A 101 0.83 10.70 -4.95
N LEU A 102 0.47 11.98 -5.12
CA LEU A 102 -0.93 12.45 -5.18
C LEU A 102 -1.51 12.38 -6.59
N GLU A 103 -0.67 12.35 -7.61
CA GLU A 103 -1.07 12.04 -8.97
C GLU A 103 -1.31 10.53 -9.05
N LEU A 104 -2.60 10.15 -9.18
CA LEU A 104 -2.98 8.76 -9.34
C LEU A 104 -2.32 8.19 -10.61
N PRO A 105 -1.33 7.28 -10.51
CA PRO A 105 -0.58 6.79 -11.68
C PRO A 105 -1.48 6.16 -12.75
N ALA A 106 -2.63 5.59 -12.32
CA ALA A 106 -3.62 5.01 -13.21
C ALA A 106 -4.29 6.03 -14.15
N ILE A 107 -4.23 7.34 -13.82
CA ILE A 107 -4.88 8.42 -14.58
C ILE A 107 -3.84 9.27 -15.32
N ALA A 108 -2.58 9.26 -14.87
CA ALA A 108 -1.51 9.91 -15.57
C ALA A 108 -1.39 9.28 -16.98
N GLY A 109 -1.55 10.08 -18.02
CA GLY A 109 -1.45 9.65 -19.43
C GLY A 109 -0.10 8.98 -19.74
N GLN A 110 0.08 8.54 -20.97
CA GLN A 110 1.31 7.86 -21.43
C GLN A 110 2.60 8.70 -21.25
N ASP A 111 2.47 10.01 -21.10
CA ASP A 111 3.58 10.97 -20.92
C ASP A 111 4.06 11.13 -19.47
N ALA A 112 3.46 10.41 -18.53
CA ALA A 112 3.77 10.58 -17.11
C ALA A 112 5.01 9.77 -16.67
N GLY A 113 6.17 10.37 -16.79
CA GLY A 113 7.35 10.10 -15.99
C GLY A 113 8.21 8.89 -16.40
N GLU A 114 9.38 8.82 -15.81
CA GLU A 114 10.33 7.71 -15.91
C GLU A 114 9.99 6.58 -14.91
N LEU A 115 10.36 5.34 -15.27
CA LEU A 115 10.26 4.21 -14.37
C LEU A 115 11.26 4.37 -13.21
N ILE A 116 10.75 4.55 -11.99
CA ILE A 116 11.57 4.72 -10.79
C ILE A 116 12.10 3.34 -10.36
N THR A 117 13.41 3.13 -10.50
CA THR A 117 14.08 1.87 -10.16
C THR A 117 15.20 2.03 -9.12
N GLY A 118 15.51 3.29 -8.73
CA GLY A 118 16.59 3.63 -7.81
C GLY A 118 16.20 3.54 -6.32
N GLY A 119 17.19 3.69 -5.45
CA GLY A 119 17.01 3.80 -4.01
C GLY A 119 16.30 2.62 -3.37
N ILE A 120 15.16 2.82 -2.67
CA ILE A 120 14.39 1.72 -2.06
C ILE A 120 13.79 0.79 -3.12
N TYR A 121 13.48 1.33 -4.32
CA TYR A 121 12.96 0.56 -5.45
C TYR A 121 14.00 -0.36 -6.11
N SER A 122 15.29 -0.17 -5.87
CA SER A 122 16.31 -1.12 -6.29
C SER A 122 16.36 -2.40 -5.43
N ARG A 123 15.72 -2.37 -4.26
CA ARG A 123 15.68 -3.50 -3.31
C ARG A 123 14.35 -4.25 -3.32
N MET A 124 13.23 -3.56 -3.56
CA MET A 124 11.89 -4.15 -3.69
C MET A 124 11.03 -3.26 -4.60
N ARG A 125 10.11 -3.88 -5.36
CA ARG A 125 9.28 -3.17 -6.33
C ARG A 125 8.13 -2.40 -5.67
N HIS A 126 7.56 -2.92 -4.58
CA HIS A 126 6.40 -2.34 -3.89
C HIS A 126 6.69 -1.99 -2.42
N PRO A 127 7.63 -1.06 -2.15
CA PRO A 127 7.96 -0.69 -0.76
C PRO A 127 6.79 -0.03 -0.04
N GLY A 128 5.91 0.68 -0.76
CA GLY A 128 4.71 1.30 -0.21
C GLY A 128 3.70 0.28 0.31
N TYR A 129 3.47 -0.79 -0.45
CA TYR A 129 2.57 -1.86 -0.02
C TYR A 129 3.16 -2.69 1.13
N ALA A 130 4.46 -2.91 1.14
CA ALA A 130 5.15 -3.53 2.27
C ALA A 130 5.01 -2.67 3.55
N ALA A 131 5.26 -1.37 3.45
CA ALA A 131 5.09 -0.44 4.57
C ALA A 131 3.64 -0.46 5.11
N MET A 132 2.64 -0.45 4.21
CA MET A 132 1.24 -0.51 4.60
C MET A 132 0.90 -1.84 5.27
N SER A 133 1.42 -2.97 4.76
CA SER A 133 1.21 -4.29 5.37
C SER A 133 1.74 -4.34 6.81
N PHE A 134 2.94 -3.81 7.06
CA PHE A 134 3.46 -3.70 8.42
C PHE A 134 2.59 -2.81 9.31
N ALA A 135 2.08 -1.69 8.79
CA ALA A 135 1.18 -0.81 9.54
C ALA A 135 -0.14 -1.50 9.90
N VAL A 136 -0.76 -2.24 8.95
CA VAL A 136 -2.01 -2.96 9.18
C VAL A 136 -1.84 -4.04 10.25
N ILE A 137 -0.74 -4.81 10.19
CA ILE A 137 -0.44 -5.83 11.20
C ILE A 137 -0.16 -5.14 12.56
N ALA A 138 0.59 -4.04 12.58
CA ALA A 138 0.86 -3.29 13.79
C ALA A 138 -0.44 -2.83 14.49
N VAL A 139 -1.37 -2.28 13.72
CA VAL A 139 -2.68 -1.85 14.24
C VAL A 139 -3.49 -3.04 14.76
N ALA A 140 -3.49 -4.18 14.06
CA ALA A 140 -4.18 -5.38 14.50
C ALA A 140 -3.64 -5.89 15.85
N LEU A 141 -2.32 -5.93 16.02
CA LEU A 141 -1.66 -6.34 17.26
C LEU A 141 -1.91 -5.35 18.39
N PHE A 142 -1.80 -4.03 18.12
CA PHE A 142 -2.02 -3.00 19.12
C PHE A 142 -3.45 -2.99 19.64
N THR A 143 -4.41 -3.03 18.71
CA THR A 143 -5.83 -2.92 19.06
C THR A 143 -6.42 -4.20 19.60
N ASN A 144 -5.88 -5.37 19.20
CA ASN A 144 -6.26 -6.71 19.61
C ASN A 144 -7.76 -7.02 19.48
N TYR A 145 -8.42 -6.48 18.43
CA TYR A 145 -9.78 -6.81 18.01
C TYR A 145 -9.77 -7.93 16.97
N LEU A 146 -10.68 -8.90 17.09
CA LEU A 146 -10.84 -9.97 16.10
C LEU A 146 -11.04 -9.39 14.69
N ALA A 147 -11.86 -8.35 14.56
CA ALA A 147 -12.10 -7.68 13.28
C ALA A 147 -10.81 -7.17 12.61
N MET A 148 -9.86 -6.65 13.40
CA MET A 148 -8.59 -6.18 12.86
C MET A 148 -7.69 -7.31 12.37
N TYR A 149 -7.73 -8.48 12.99
CA TYR A 149 -7.04 -9.67 12.49
C TYR A 149 -7.66 -10.17 11.18
N VAL A 150 -9.00 -10.16 11.09
CA VAL A 150 -9.71 -10.52 9.86
C VAL A 150 -9.36 -9.53 8.74
N VAL A 151 -9.36 -8.23 9.03
CA VAL A 151 -8.96 -7.19 8.07
C VAL A 151 -7.52 -7.39 7.64
N ALA A 152 -6.58 -7.64 8.55
CA ALA A 152 -5.18 -7.87 8.22
C ALA A 152 -5.00 -9.13 7.34
N LEU A 153 -5.67 -10.22 7.70
CA LEU A 153 -5.62 -11.48 6.95
C LEU A 153 -6.18 -11.33 5.53
N ALA A 154 -7.27 -10.59 5.36
CA ALA A 154 -7.84 -10.29 4.04
C ALA A 154 -6.98 -9.28 3.26
N TYR A 155 -6.41 -8.28 3.94
CA TYR A 155 -5.60 -7.23 3.33
C TYR A 155 -4.38 -7.79 2.60
N LEU A 156 -3.64 -8.73 3.20
CA LEU A 156 -2.38 -9.23 2.65
C LEU A 156 -2.51 -9.85 1.24
N PRO A 157 -3.43 -10.79 0.98
CA PRO A 157 -3.62 -11.31 -0.37
C PRO A 157 -4.20 -10.26 -1.33
N LEU A 158 -5.11 -9.40 -0.84
CA LEU A 158 -5.73 -8.38 -1.69
C LEU A 158 -4.74 -7.33 -2.16
N ILE A 159 -3.84 -6.85 -1.30
CA ILE A 159 -2.79 -5.91 -1.71
C ILE A 159 -1.79 -6.58 -2.67
N GLY A 160 -1.58 -7.89 -2.54
CA GLY A 160 -0.83 -8.67 -3.51
C GLY A 160 -1.47 -8.68 -4.89
N LEU A 161 -2.80 -8.79 -4.98
CA LEU A 161 -3.55 -8.68 -6.23
C LEU A 161 -3.48 -7.28 -6.83
N VAL A 162 -3.61 -6.23 -6.00
CA VAL A 162 -3.41 -4.84 -6.46
C VAL A 162 -2.02 -4.65 -7.05
N ALA A 163 -0.97 -5.17 -6.40
CA ALA A 163 0.38 -5.13 -6.93
C ALA A 163 0.51 -5.82 -8.30
N VAL A 164 -0.19 -6.96 -8.50
CA VAL A 164 -0.20 -7.64 -9.81
C VAL A 164 -0.89 -6.79 -10.89
N LEU A 165 -2.01 -6.12 -10.56
CA LEU A 165 -2.70 -5.23 -11.50
C LEU A 165 -1.83 -4.04 -11.87
N GLU A 166 -1.19 -3.39 -10.90
CA GLU A 166 -0.24 -2.29 -11.13
C GLU A 166 0.96 -2.75 -12.00
N GLU A 167 1.52 -3.93 -11.74
CA GLU A 167 2.61 -4.49 -12.54
C GLU A 167 2.22 -4.72 -14.01
N ARG A 168 0.97 -5.12 -14.28
CA ARG A 168 0.46 -5.25 -15.65
C ARG A 168 0.38 -3.90 -16.35
N GLU A 169 -0.07 -2.86 -15.64
CA GLU A 169 -0.13 -1.49 -16.17
C GLU A 169 1.28 -0.95 -16.46
N LEU A 170 2.23 -1.18 -15.52
CA LEU A 170 3.63 -0.77 -15.70
C LEU A 170 4.31 -1.51 -16.84
N ALA A 171 4.03 -2.81 -17.00
CA ALA A 171 4.57 -3.60 -18.11
C ALA A 171 4.03 -3.15 -19.47
N ALA A 172 2.77 -2.73 -19.53
CA ALA A 172 2.17 -2.17 -20.75
C ALA A 172 2.74 -0.77 -21.07
N ARG A 173 3.03 0.02 -20.03
CA ARG A 173 3.52 1.40 -20.16
C ARG A 173 5.02 1.46 -20.45
N PHE A 174 5.82 0.55 -19.89
CA PHE A 174 7.28 0.47 -20.05
C PHE A 174 7.71 -0.91 -20.59
N PRO A 175 7.37 -1.25 -21.85
CA PRO A 175 7.72 -2.55 -22.42
C PRO A 175 9.23 -2.76 -22.43
N GLY A 176 9.69 -3.93 -21.99
CA GLY A 176 11.13 -4.24 -21.91
C GLY A 176 11.81 -3.70 -20.66
N ALA A 177 11.77 -2.41 -20.40
CA ALA A 177 12.40 -1.80 -19.21
C ALA A 177 11.84 -2.35 -17.90
N TYR A 178 10.51 -2.47 -17.80
CA TYR A 178 9.86 -3.04 -16.62
C TYR A 178 10.15 -4.54 -16.47
N ARG A 179 10.20 -5.29 -17.57
CA ARG A 179 10.57 -6.73 -17.53
C ARG A 179 12.00 -6.91 -17.01
N ALA A 180 12.96 -6.13 -17.50
CA ALA A 180 14.34 -6.15 -17.03
C ALA A 180 14.47 -5.76 -15.56
N TYR A 181 13.64 -4.82 -15.09
CA TYR A 181 13.55 -4.44 -13.68
C TYR A 181 13.01 -5.58 -12.82
N CYS A 182 11.92 -6.24 -13.23
CA CYS A 182 11.33 -7.38 -12.53
C CYS A 182 12.29 -8.58 -12.38
N ALA A 183 13.14 -8.82 -13.35
CA ALA A 183 14.13 -9.91 -13.30
C ALA A 183 15.18 -9.70 -12.19
N ARG A 184 15.46 -8.44 -11.84
CA ARG A 184 16.51 -8.06 -10.87
C ARG A 184 15.95 -7.80 -9.47
N VAL A 185 14.75 -7.24 -9.37
CA VAL A 185 14.20 -6.73 -8.12
C VAL A 185 12.99 -7.53 -7.69
N PRO A 186 12.95 -8.09 -6.46
CA PRO A 186 11.81 -8.84 -5.96
C PRO A 186 10.62 -7.92 -5.63
N ARG A 187 9.41 -8.50 -5.52
CA ARG A 187 8.16 -7.75 -5.31
C ARG A 187 8.11 -7.08 -3.93
N PHE A 188 8.28 -7.83 -2.85
CA PHE A 188 8.07 -7.37 -1.46
C PHE A 188 9.26 -7.60 -0.53
N VAL A 189 9.95 -8.72 -0.67
CA VAL A 189 11.05 -9.05 0.24
C VAL A 189 12.36 -8.49 -0.32
N PRO A 190 13.03 -7.57 0.40
CA PRO A 190 14.25 -6.96 -0.10
C PRO A 190 15.35 -8.01 -0.25
N ARG A 191 16.11 -7.92 -1.34
CA ARG A 191 17.37 -8.65 -1.44
C ARG A 191 18.38 -8.04 -0.47
N LEU A 192 18.83 -8.82 0.49
CA LEU A 192 19.82 -8.38 1.48
C LEU A 192 21.23 -8.20 0.87
N SER A 193 21.50 -8.83 -0.28
CA SER A 193 22.74 -8.67 -1.05
C SER A 193 22.47 -7.81 -2.28
N ALA A 194 22.70 -6.51 -2.19
CA ALA A 194 23.06 -5.74 -3.36
C ALA A 194 24.54 -6.05 -3.65
N SER A 195 24.81 -7.06 -4.47
CA SER A 195 26.12 -7.18 -5.12
C SER A 195 26.35 -5.90 -5.91
N GLY A 196 27.25 -5.07 -5.43
CA GLY A 196 27.69 -3.86 -6.11
C GLY A 196 28.22 -4.27 -7.48
N HIS A 197 27.43 -3.99 -8.51
CA HIS A 197 27.98 -3.92 -9.85
C HIS A 197 28.71 -2.58 -9.92
N GLN A 198 30.00 -2.64 -9.54
CA GLN A 198 30.97 -1.61 -9.87
C GLN A 198 30.98 -1.51 -11.38
N GLY A 199 30.51 -0.39 -11.89
CA GLY A 199 30.72 -0.02 -13.28
C GLY A 199 32.20 -0.13 -13.59
N GLY A 200 32.53 -1.00 -14.54
CA GLY A 200 33.86 -1.08 -15.11
C GLY A 200 34.27 0.30 -15.62
N ARG A 201 35.30 0.85 -15.00
CA ARG A 201 36.19 1.78 -15.64
C ARG A 201 36.91 0.99 -16.71
N ASP A 202 36.55 1.18 -17.96
CA ASP A 202 37.45 0.91 -19.06
C ASP A 202 37.96 2.27 -19.55
N ALA A 203 39.15 2.58 -19.00
CA ALA A 203 40.08 3.50 -19.62
C ALA A 203 40.89 2.71 -20.66
N THR A 204 40.86 3.14 -21.87
CA THR A 204 42.00 3.44 -22.78
C THR A 204 41.48 3.79 -24.13
#